data_62669411232130b3cafcafbc66ae0eca
#
_entry.id   62669411232130b3cafcafbc66ae0eca
#
_cell.length_a   1.000
_cell.length_b   1.000
_cell.length_c   1.000
_cell.angle_alpha   90.00
_cell.angle_beta   90.00
_cell.angle_gamma   90.00
#
_symmetry.space_group_name_H-M   'P 1'
#
loop_
_entity.id
_entity.type
_entity.pdbx_description
1 polymer ?
#
loop_
_entity_poly.entity_id
_entity_poly.type
_entity_poly.pdbx_seq_one_letter_code
_entity_poly.pdbx_strand_id
1 'polypeptide(L)'
;MPSEPTLSEIRAARELIARHIHRTPILSSATLDREFGAKLFFKCENFQKVGAFKARGATFAVLSATDAEVRGGVVTHSSGNHAAALARAAAIRGVPGHIVMPDNAPKVKMESVMRYGGLITFCSPTLAAREAAAAKIQEQSGAALIHPFDNWAVITGQGTCVLEVLEDLPDLHMILAPIGGGGLTTGTTIAAKAMKPGIQVFAIEPAGADDAFRSMQTGIRQPQDHPHTIADGLRTGVGEKAFSVLHRMLDGVITVSEESIITAMRKTWEVMKIIIEPSGAVPLAALVERKLDVAGKRVGIILTGGNVDLDRLPWQPDR
;
A
#
# COMPACT_ATOMS: atom_id res chain seq x y z
N MET A 1 18.98 12.84 -9.17
CA MET A 1 17.65 12.18 -9.04
C MET A 1 17.67 11.36 -7.77
N PRO A 2 16.58 11.27 -7.03
CA PRO A 2 16.54 10.36 -5.88
C PRO A 2 16.85 8.93 -6.34
N SER A 3 17.69 8.23 -5.60
CA SER A 3 18.10 6.85 -5.83
C SER A 3 17.27 5.87 -5.00
N GLU A 4 17.48 4.57 -5.17
CA GLU A 4 16.95 3.52 -4.30
C GLU A 4 17.28 3.84 -2.83
N PRO A 5 16.28 3.84 -1.92
CA PRO A 5 16.50 4.27 -0.54
C PRO A 5 17.30 3.24 0.26
N THR A 6 18.15 3.74 1.12
CA THR A 6 18.88 2.96 2.12
C THR A 6 18.08 2.81 3.42
N LEU A 7 18.46 1.87 4.27
CA LEU A 7 17.89 1.72 5.61
C LEU A 7 18.03 3.01 6.44
N SER A 8 19.15 3.74 6.29
CA SER A 8 19.38 5.00 6.99
C SER A 8 18.35 6.06 6.57
N GLU A 9 18.05 6.18 5.28
CA GLU A 9 17.05 7.11 4.77
C GLU A 9 15.63 6.72 5.21
N ILE A 10 15.30 5.41 5.27
CA ILE A 10 14.00 4.96 5.80
C ILE A 10 13.88 5.27 7.30
N ARG A 11 14.96 5.14 8.09
CA ARG A 11 14.98 5.56 9.50
C ARG A 11 14.80 7.07 9.65
N ALA A 12 15.50 7.86 8.85
CA ALA A 12 15.33 9.32 8.84
C ALA A 12 13.89 9.73 8.44
N ALA A 13 13.31 9.00 7.46
CA ALA A 13 11.91 9.21 7.07
C ALA A 13 10.95 8.96 8.25
N ARG A 14 11.16 7.88 9.02
CA ARG A 14 10.36 7.62 10.23
C ARG A 14 10.40 8.77 11.21
N GLU A 15 11.58 9.30 11.52
CA GLU A 15 11.71 10.43 12.45
C GLU A 15 10.96 11.67 11.94
N LEU A 16 11.07 11.98 10.64
CA LEU A 16 10.40 13.13 10.03
C LEU A 16 8.87 13.03 10.14
N ILE A 17 8.30 11.83 9.89
CA ILE A 17 6.85 11.67 9.86
C ILE A 17 6.24 11.24 11.20
N ALA A 18 7.02 10.91 12.22
CA ALA A 18 6.58 10.30 13.49
C ALA A 18 5.39 11.03 14.14
N ARG A 19 5.43 12.36 14.22
CA ARG A 19 4.34 13.18 14.82
C ARG A 19 3.07 13.27 13.96
N HIS A 20 3.13 12.82 12.70
CA HIS A 20 2.05 12.96 11.73
C HIS A 20 1.35 11.64 11.40
N ILE A 21 1.89 10.53 11.86
CA ILE A 21 1.35 9.18 11.64
C ILE A 21 1.10 8.47 12.97
N HIS A 22 0.44 7.33 12.93
CA HIS A 22 0.37 6.43 14.08
C HIS A 22 1.49 5.38 14.00
N ARG A 23 2.12 5.06 15.15
CA ARG A 23 2.77 3.77 15.31
C ARG A 23 1.64 2.75 15.49
N THR A 24 1.27 2.08 14.41
CA THR A 24 0.11 1.17 14.42
C THR A 24 0.39 -0.09 15.23
N PRO A 25 -0.61 -0.68 15.88
CA PRO A 25 -0.41 -1.88 16.68
C PRO A 25 -0.05 -3.10 15.83
N ILE A 26 0.61 -4.06 16.48
CA ILE A 26 0.78 -5.42 15.98
C ILE A 26 -0.13 -6.30 16.83
N LEU A 27 -1.10 -6.95 16.18
CA LEU A 27 -2.04 -7.85 16.82
C LEU A 27 -1.69 -9.30 16.51
N SER A 28 -2.14 -10.22 17.35
CA SER A 28 -2.05 -11.66 17.15
C SER A 28 -3.38 -12.33 17.46
N SER A 29 -3.55 -13.58 17.01
CA SER A 29 -4.76 -14.36 17.29
C SER A 29 -4.41 -15.83 17.53
N ALA A 30 -4.62 -16.30 18.75
CA ALA A 30 -4.40 -17.72 19.10
C ALA A 30 -5.28 -18.67 18.26
N THR A 31 -6.43 -18.20 17.76
CA THR A 31 -7.29 -18.97 16.87
C THR A 31 -6.64 -19.16 15.51
N LEU A 32 -6.14 -18.07 14.89
CA LEU A 32 -5.46 -18.13 13.61
C LEU A 32 -4.10 -18.84 13.72
N ASP A 33 -3.38 -18.65 14.82
CA ASP A 33 -2.14 -19.38 15.10
C ASP A 33 -2.34 -20.90 15.03
N ARG A 34 -3.38 -21.40 15.69
CA ARG A 34 -3.73 -22.83 15.69
C ARG A 34 -4.17 -23.32 14.32
N GLU A 35 -4.96 -22.53 13.62
CA GLU A 35 -5.50 -22.89 12.30
C GLU A 35 -4.38 -23.08 11.27
N PHE A 36 -3.38 -22.18 11.29
CA PHE A 36 -2.29 -22.19 10.32
C PHE A 36 -1.02 -22.87 10.84
N GLY A 37 -0.99 -23.30 12.09
CA GLY A 37 0.19 -23.95 12.68
C GLY A 37 1.42 -23.04 12.79
N ALA A 38 1.21 -21.73 12.91
CA ALA A 38 2.24 -20.68 12.88
C ALA A 38 2.00 -19.65 13.98
N LYS A 39 2.94 -18.75 14.22
CA LYS A 39 2.74 -17.53 15.00
C LYS A 39 2.54 -16.35 14.07
N LEU A 40 1.31 -15.85 13.99
CA LEU A 40 0.92 -14.76 13.08
C LEU A 40 0.86 -13.42 13.80
N PHE A 41 1.51 -12.43 13.21
CA PHE A 41 1.59 -11.06 13.72
C PHE A 41 1.08 -10.09 12.66
N PHE A 42 0.00 -9.41 12.95
CA PHE A 42 -0.70 -8.54 12.02
C PHE A 42 -0.33 -7.08 12.27
N LYS A 43 0.42 -6.47 11.37
CA LYS A 43 0.70 -5.03 11.37
C LYS A 43 -0.52 -4.29 10.86
N CYS A 44 -1.23 -3.60 11.75
CA CYS A 44 -2.57 -3.06 11.51
C CYS A 44 -2.54 -1.65 10.90
N GLU A 45 -2.13 -1.51 9.63
CA GLU A 45 -2.16 -0.23 8.92
C GLU A 45 -3.58 0.26 8.58
N ASN A 46 -4.61 -0.57 8.80
CA ASN A 46 -6.01 -0.14 8.81
C ASN A 46 -6.31 0.87 9.93
N PHE A 47 -5.50 0.93 10.99
CA PHE A 47 -5.58 1.94 12.05
C PHE A 47 -4.71 3.18 11.77
N GLN A 48 -4.02 3.23 10.65
CA GLN A 48 -3.20 4.37 10.28
C GLN A 48 -4.07 5.60 9.95
N LYS A 49 -3.50 6.80 9.98
CA LYS A 49 -4.14 8.02 9.45
C LYS A 49 -4.67 7.74 8.05
N VAL A 50 -5.79 8.32 7.69
CA VAL A 50 -6.59 8.07 6.48
C VAL A 50 -7.06 6.60 6.34
N GLY A 51 -6.95 5.78 7.37
CA GLY A 51 -7.37 4.37 7.35
C GLY A 51 -6.46 3.46 6.51
N ALA A 52 -5.23 3.86 6.18
CA ALA A 52 -4.35 3.07 5.33
C ALA A 52 -2.87 3.47 5.42
N PHE A 53 -1.96 2.53 5.14
CA PHE A 53 -0.51 2.71 5.10
C PHE A 53 -0.04 3.88 4.23
N LYS A 54 -0.86 4.28 3.24
CA LYS A 54 -0.56 5.37 2.30
C LYS A 54 -0.21 6.69 2.99
N ALA A 55 -0.69 6.90 4.22
CA ALA A 55 -0.31 8.07 5.02
C ALA A 55 1.20 8.19 5.23
N ARG A 56 1.93 7.08 5.37
CA ARG A 56 3.39 7.07 5.60
C ARG A 56 4.13 7.67 4.40
N GLY A 57 3.96 7.07 3.22
CA GLY A 57 4.65 7.48 2.01
C GLY A 57 4.24 8.86 1.50
N ALA A 58 2.94 9.19 1.53
CA ALA A 58 2.46 10.50 1.12
C ALA A 58 2.99 11.61 2.06
N THR A 59 2.95 11.38 3.38
CA THR A 59 3.47 12.35 4.35
C THR A 59 4.96 12.57 4.17
N PHE A 60 5.75 11.50 4.02
CA PHE A 60 7.19 11.65 3.80
C PHE A 60 7.49 12.37 2.49
N ALA A 61 6.87 11.98 1.38
CA ALA A 61 7.14 12.58 0.08
C ALA A 61 6.85 14.10 0.07
N VAL A 62 5.79 14.53 0.76
CA VAL A 62 5.44 15.97 0.83
C VAL A 62 6.32 16.74 1.81
N LEU A 63 6.65 16.15 2.98
CA LEU A 63 7.43 16.84 4.01
C LEU A 63 8.93 16.89 3.70
N SER A 64 9.46 15.93 2.95
CA SER A 64 10.87 15.88 2.54
C SER A 64 11.16 16.74 1.31
N ALA A 65 10.15 17.13 0.54
CA ALA A 65 10.32 18.03 -0.58
C ALA A 65 10.72 19.44 -0.14
N THR A 66 11.55 20.11 -0.93
CA THR A 66 11.95 21.50 -0.68
C THR A 66 10.78 22.46 -0.90
N ASP A 67 10.84 23.65 -0.31
CA ASP A 67 9.81 24.69 -0.53
C ASP A 67 9.70 25.10 -2.01
N ALA A 68 10.81 25.04 -2.75
CA ALA A 68 10.81 25.32 -4.18
C ALA A 68 10.03 24.28 -4.97
N GLU A 69 10.20 22.99 -4.63
CA GLU A 69 9.50 21.88 -5.32
C GLU A 69 8.00 21.88 -5.07
N VAL A 70 7.55 22.27 -3.88
CA VAL A 70 6.12 22.25 -3.51
C VAL A 70 5.46 23.64 -3.53
N ARG A 71 6.11 24.65 -4.09
CA ARG A 71 5.60 26.03 -4.15
C ARG A 71 4.24 26.12 -4.84
N GLY A 72 4.04 25.35 -5.91
CA GLY A 72 2.77 25.24 -6.65
C GLY A 72 1.80 24.21 -6.06
N GLY A 73 2.14 23.62 -4.90
CA GLY A 73 1.40 22.51 -4.31
C GLY A 73 1.90 21.16 -4.76
N VAL A 74 1.08 20.14 -4.49
CA VAL A 74 1.34 18.76 -4.90
C VAL A 74 0.14 18.22 -5.68
N VAL A 75 0.37 17.30 -6.61
CA VAL A 75 -0.68 16.68 -7.42
C VAL A 75 -0.52 15.16 -7.47
N THR A 76 -1.63 14.45 -7.52
CA THR A 76 -1.66 13.00 -7.82
C THR A 76 -2.90 12.62 -8.63
N HIS A 77 -2.81 11.51 -9.36
CA HIS A 77 -3.92 10.89 -10.07
C HIS A 77 -4.33 9.58 -9.36
N SER A 78 -5.09 9.69 -8.29
CA SER A 78 -5.57 8.55 -7.51
C SER A 78 -6.97 8.81 -6.97
N SER A 79 -7.83 7.79 -6.98
CA SER A 79 -9.17 7.85 -6.38
C SER A 79 -9.30 7.05 -5.08
N GLY A 80 -8.19 6.48 -4.58
CA GLY A 80 -8.20 5.62 -3.38
C GLY A 80 -7.45 6.22 -2.20
N ASN A 81 -6.89 5.33 -1.38
CA ASN A 81 -6.18 5.67 -0.14
C ASN A 81 -5.05 6.69 -0.33
N HIS A 82 -4.38 6.70 -1.49
CA HIS A 82 -3.31 7.66 -1.75
C HIS A 82 -3.85 9.09 -1.97
N ALA A 83 -5.02 9.23 -2.57
CA ALA A 83 -5.68 10.53 -2.75
C ALA A 83 -5.90 11.25 -1.40
N ALA A 84 -6.55 10.56 -0.46
CA ALA A 84 -6.78 11.09 0.89
C ALA A 84 -5.47 11.32 1.66
N ALA A 85 -4.49 10.43 1.48
CA ALA A 85 -3.19 10.57 2.13
C ALA A 85 -2.41 11.78 1.62
N LEU A 86 -2.44 12.05 0.31
CA LEU A 86 -1.78 13.23 -0.27
C LEU A 86 -2.48 14.53 0.12
N ALA A 87 -3.83 14.56 0.08
CA ALA A 87 -4.59 15.72 0.53
C ALA A 87 -4.23 16.08 1.98
N ARG A 88 -4.20 15.07 2.87
CA ARG A 88 -3.79 15.26 4.27
C ARG A 88 -2.34 15.74 4.38
N ALA A 89 -1.41 15.17 3.62
CA ALA A 89 0.00 15.55 3.67
C ALA A 89 0.21 16.99 3.19
N ALA A 90 -0.50 17.40 2.12
CA ALA A 90 -0.51 18.77 1.62
C ALA A 90 -1.02 19.77 2.67
N ALA A 91 -2.13 19.44 3.35
CA ALA A 91 -2.67 20.25 4.45
C ALA A 91 -1.67 20.39 5.61
N ILE A 92 -0.96 19.33 5.99
CA ILE A 92 0.10 19.38 7.02
C ILE A 92 1.24 20.32 6.60
N ARG A 93 1.63 20.29 5.32
CA ARG A 93 2.69 21.15 4.77
C ARG A 93 2.24 22.59 4.57
N GLY A 94 0.91 22.84 4.53
CA GLY A 94 0.34 24.14 4.22
C GLY A 94 0.42 24.52 2.75
N VAL A 95 0.34 23.55 1.85
CA VAL A 95 0.38 23.73 0.40
C VAL A 95 -0.87 23.17 -0.26
N PRO A 96 -1.27 23.64 -1.47
CA PRO A 96 -2.39 23.06 -2.21
C PRO A 96 -2.18 21.58 -2.53
N GLY A 97 -3.20 20.74 -2.29
CA GLY A 97 -3.21 19.32 -2.66
C GLY A 97 -4.20 19.06 -3.79
N HIS A 98 -3.73 18.94 -5.03
CA HIS A 98 -4.54 18.67 -6.20
C HIS A 98 -4.73 17.19 -6.42
N ILE A 99 -5.97 16.74 -6.47
CA ILE A 99 -6.32 15.32 -6.58
C ILE A 99 -7.13 15.10 -7.85
N VAL A 100 -6.53 14.42 -8.83
CA VAL A 100 -7.25 14.00 -10.04
C VAL A 100 -7.98 12.70 -9.78
N MET A 101 -9.29 12.72 -9.93
CA MET A 101 -10.18 11.57 -9.72
C MET A 101 -11.05 11.32 -10.95
N PRO A 102 -11.38 10.04 -11.25
CA PRO A 102 -12.39 9.78 -12.28
C PRO A 102 -13.77 10.30 -11.84
N ASP A 103 -14.59 10.74 -12.79
CA ASP A 103 -15.93 11.28 -12.55
C ASP A 103 -16.91 10.27 -11.96
N ASN A 104 -16.63 8.96 -12.12
CA ASN A 104 -17.36 7.86 -11.51
C ASN A 104 -16.77 7.38 -10.17
N ALA A 105 -15.90 8.16 -9.54
CA ALA A 105 -15.33 7.77 -8.25
C ALA A 105 -16.41 7.64 -7.16
N PRO A 106 -16.34 6.64 -6.28
CA PRO A 106 -17.29 6.48 -5.19
C PRO A 106 -17.35 7.72 -4.27
N LYS A 107 -18.57 8.12 -3.89
CA LYS A 107 -18.81 9.31 -3.06
C LYS A 107 -17.99 9.31 -1.77
N VAL A 108 -17.89 8.17 -1.10
CA VAL A 108 -17.12 8.00 0.15
C VAL A 108 -15.64 8.34 -0.04
N LYS A 109 -15.07 8.05 -1.22
CA LYS A 109 -13.68 8.37 -1.54
C LYS A 109 -13.49 9.86 -1.81
N MET A 110 -14.44 10.50 -2.50
CA MET A 110 -14.44 11.95 -2.71
C MET A 110 -14.56 12.70 -1.38
N GLU A 111 -15.49 12.30 -0.53
CA GLU A 111 -15.67 12.88 0.81
C GLU A 111 -14.41 12.75 1.68
N SER A 112 -13.72 11.63 1.58
CA SER A 112 -12.45 11.44 2.28
C SER A 112 -11.38 12.44 1.85
N VAL A 113 -11.27 12.72 0.55
CA VAL A 113 -10.33 13.74 0.01
C VAL A 113 -10.73 15.14 0.47
N MET A 114 -12.01 15.50 0.34
CA MET A 114 -12.53 16.81 0.74
C MET A 114 -12.35 17.07 2.24
N ARG A 115 -12.54 16.05 3.09
CA ARG A 115 -12.32 16.13 4.54
C ARG A 115 -10.91 16.61 4.90
N TYR A 116 -9.92 16.31 4.06
CA TYR A 116 -8.54 16.75 4.25
C TYR A 116 -8.18 18.00 3.42
N GLY A 117 -9.18 18.69 2.85
CA GLY A 117 -8.95 19.93 2.09
C GLY A 117 -8.34 19.73 0.70
N GLY A 118 -8.43 18.53 0.13
CA GLY A 118 -7.95 18.26 -1.22
C GLY A 118 -8.80 18.92 -2.29
N LEU A 119 -8.14 19.48 -3.31
CA LEU A 119 -8.76 20.12 -4.47
C LEU A 119 -8.98 19.07 -5.56
N ILE A 120 -10.23 18.64 -5.73
CA ILE A 120 -10.58 17.58 -6.69
C ILE A 120 -10.75 18.15 -8.09
N THR A 121 -10.07 17.52 -9.06
CA THR A 121 -10.30 17.73 -10.51
C THR A 121 -10.81 16.41 -11.09
N PHE A 122 -12.00 16.44 -11.70
CA PHE A 122 -12.58 15.26 -12.33
C PHE A 122 -12.07 15.05 -13.76
N CYS A 123 -11.97 13.79 -14.18
CA CYS A 123 -11.61 13.37 -15.52
C CYS A 123 -12.33 12.09 -15.92
N SER A 124 -12.25 11.69 -17.18
CA SER A 124 -12.74 10.40 -17.64
C SER A 124 -12.02 9.23 -16.93
N PRO A 125 -12.69 8.05 -16.73
CA PRO A 125 -12.18 6.94 -15.91
C PRO A 125 -11.11 6.10 -16.63
N THR A 126 -10.17 6.74 -17.35
CA THR A 126 -9.03 6.08 -18.00
C THR A 126 -7.72 6.54 -17.37
N LEU A 127 -6.68 5.71 -17.47
CA LEU A 127 -5.34 6.07 -16.98
C LEU A 127 -4.81 7.30 -17.72
N ALA A 128 -4.90 7.30 -19.06
CA ALA A 128 -4.44 8.39 -19.89
C ALA A 128 -5.12 9.74 -19.55
N ALA A 129 -6.44 9.73 -19.32
CA ALA A 129 -7.15 10.97 -18.92
C ALA A 129 -6.71 11.47 -17.55
N ARG A 130 -6.45 10.57 -16.59
CA ARG A 130 -5.95 10.95 -15.26
C ARG A 130 -4.54 11.52 -15.31
N GLU A 131 -3.66 10.93 -16.11
CA GLU A 131 -2.29 11.42 -16.32
C GLU A 131 -2.28 12.78 -17.03
N ALA A 132 -3.06 12.92 -18.10
CA ALA A 132 -3.20 14.19 -18.83
C ALA A 132 -3.74 15.32 -17.94
N ALA A 133 -4.75 15.04 -17.10
CA ALA A 133 -5.28 16.04 -16.17
C ALA A 133 -4.26 16.41 -15.09
N ALA A 134 -3.48 15.47 -14.57
CA ALA A 134 -2.41 15.75 -13.63
C ALA A 134 -1.29 16.60 -14.27
N ALA A 135 -0.87 16.27 -15.49
CA ALA A 135 0.12 17.03 -16.25
C ALA A 135 -0.33 18.48 -16.50
N LYS A 136 -1.61 18.68 -16.86
CA LYS A 136 -2.18 20.02 -17.02
C LYS A 136 -2.12 20.83 -15.72
N ILE A 137 -2.43 20.22 -14.58
CA ILE A 137 -2.31 20.90 -13.27
C ILE A 137 -0.86 21.27 -12.99
N GLN A 138 0.09 20.36 -13.24
CA GLN A 138 1.52 20.65 -13.09
C GLN A 138 1.96 21.86 -13.92
N GLU A 139 1.57 21.89 -15.18
CA GLU A 139 1.89 22.99 -16.10
C GLU A 139 1.33 24.33 -15.61
N GLN A 140 0.09 24.34 -15.12
CA GLN A 140 -0.62 25.56 -14.71
C GLN A 140 -0.20 26.08 -13.34
N SER A 141 0.08 25.19 -12.38
CA SER A 141 0.36 25.56 -10.98
C SER A 141 1.81 25.40 -10.56
N GLY A 142 2.60 24.63 -11.31
CA GLY A 142 3.92 24.19 -10.86
C GLY A 142 3.87 23.12 -9.76
N ALA A 143 2.72 22.46 -9.55
CA ALA A 143 2.57 21.43 -8.52
C ALA A 143 3.47 20.23 -8.77
N ALA A 144 4.10 19.72 -7.72
CA ALA A 144 4.92 18.51 -7.80
C ALA A 144 4.05 17.25 -7.91
N LEU A 145 4.31 16.39 -8.89
CA LEU A 145 3.64 15.11 -9.03
C LEU A 145 4.15 14.13 -7.96
N ILE A 146 3.26 13.69 -7.09
CA ILE A 146 3.53 12.62 -6.12
C ILE A 146 2.83 11.35 -6.61
N HIS A 147 3.60 10.53 -7.35
CA HIS A 147 3.09 9.26 -7.89
C HIS A 147 2.70 8.30 -6.75
N PRO A 148 1.57 7.58 -6.82
CA PRO A 148 1.02 6.81 -5.70
C PRO A 148 1.88 5.63 -5.21
N PHE A 149 2.89 5.22 -5.98
CA PHE A 149 3.77 4.10 -5.65
C PHE A 149 5.14 4.14 -6.34
N ASP A 150 5.24 4.63 -7.58
CA ASP A 150 6.50 4.64 -8.35
C ASP A 150 7.29 5.94 -8.13
N ASN A 151 7.55 6.23 -6.86
CA ASN A 151 8.26 7.41 -6.38
C ASN A 151 9.14 7.02 -5.20
N TRP A 152 10.44 7.31 -5.26
CA TRP A 152 11.39 6.90 -4.23
C TRP A 152 11.05 7.46 -2.85
N ALA A 153 10.62 8.70 -2.75
CA ALA A 153 10.21 9.27 -1.46
C ALA A 153 8.97 8.55 -0.91
N VAL A 154 7.98 8.22 -1.77
CA VAL A 154 6.84 7.40 -1.34
C VAL A 154 7.30 6.03 -0.86
N ILE A 155 8.16 5.33 -1.61
CA ILE A 155 8.71 4.01 -1.24
C ILE A 155 9.45 4.10 0.10
N THR A 156 10.30 5.13 0.29
CA THR A 156 11.02 5.38 1.54
C THR A 156 10.07 5.50 2.73
N GLY A 157 9.04 6.34 2.59
CA GLY A 157 8.04 6.51 3.64
C GLY A 157 7.26 5.22 3.94
N GLN A 158 6.95 4.38 2.94
CA GLN A 158 6.27 3.09 3.15
C GLN A 158 7.14 2.09 3.90
N GLY A 159 8.47 2.10 3.67
CA GLY A 159 9.42 1.25 4.39
C GLY A 159 9.41 1.44 5.90
N THR A 160 8.94 2.59 6.39
CA THR A 160 8.82 2.84 7.83
C THR A 160 7.86 1.89 8.54
N CYS A 161 6.92 1.29 7.81
CA CYS A 161 5.99 0.30 8.36
C CYS A 161 6.73 -0.92 8.91
N VAL A 162 7.65 -1.49 8.14
CA VAL A 162 8.38 -2.69 8.53
C VAL A 162 9.48 -2.43 9.57
N LEU A 163 10.00 -1.19 9.65
CA LEU A 163 10.91 -0.83 10.75
C LEU A 163 10.25 -1.11 12.11
N GLU A 164 9.00 -0.62 12.27
CA GLU A 164 8.24 -0.81 13.50
C GLU A 164 7.97 -2.32 13.77
N VAL A 165 7.72 -3.09 12.72
CA VAL A 165 7.51 -4.54 12.85
C VAL A 165 8.75 -5.24 13.37
N LEU A 166 9.91 -4.98 12.78
CA LEU A 166 11.16 -5.68 13.13
C LEU A 166 11.82 -5.14 14.40
N GLU A 167 11.49 -3.92 14.83
CA GLU A 167 11.85 -3.42 16.16
C GLU A 167 11.10 -4.17 17.27
N ASP A 168 9.80 -4.41 17.08
CA ASP A 168 8.96 -5.11 18.06
C ASP A 168 9.12 -6.64 17.98
N LEU A 169 9.46 -7.18 16.80
CA LEU A 169 9.53 -8.60 16.49
C LEU A 169 10.80 -8.94 15.69
N PRO A 170 11.99 -8.88 16.32
CA PRO A 170 13.25 -9.10 15.60
C PRO A 170 13.46 -10.55 15.14
N ASP A 171 12.69 -11.47 15.67
CA ASP A 171 12.79 -12.92 15.43
C ASP A 171 11.80 -13.45 14.36
N LEU A 172 11.11 -12.58 13.62
CA LEU A 172 10.26 -12.98 12.49
C LEU A 172 11.06 -13.77 11.45
N HIS A 173 10.46 -14.84 10.92
CA HIS A 173 11.02 -15.65 9.84
C HIS A 173 10.64 -15.12 8.46
N MET A 174 9.41 -14.60 8.34
CA MET A 174 8.93 -14.05 7.06
C MET A 174 7.95 -12.89 7.25
N ILE A 175 7.81 -12.09 6.19
CA ILE A 175 6.83 -10.99 6.07
C ILE A 175 6.03 -11.19 4.79
N LEU A 176 4.71 -11.05 4.91
CA LEU A 176 3.77 -11.09 3.81
C LEU A 176 3.19 -9.69 3.59
N ALA A 177 3.33 -9.17 2.38
CA ALA A 177 2.80 -7.86 2.00
C ALA A 177 2.01 -7.97 0.69
N PRO A 178 0.89 -7.24 0.52
CA PRO A 178 0.18 -7.26 -0.74
C PRO A 178 0.91 -6.38 -1.76
N ILE A 179 0.88 -6.77 -3.03
CA ILE A 179 1.47 -6.03 -4.14
C ILE A 179 0.42 -5.62 -5.18
N GLY A 180 0.42 -4.34 -5.55
CA GLY A 180 -0.09 -3.77 -6.77
C GLY A 180 1.05 -2.99 -7.40
N GLY A 181 1.06 -1.66 -7.36
CA GLY A 181 2.20 -0.87 -7.85
C GLY A 181 3.54 -1.07 -7.13
N GLY A 182 3.58 -1.84 -6.05
CA GLY A 182 4.80 -2.31 -5.38
C GLY A 182 5.43 -1.38 -4.35
N GLY A 183 4.96 -0.13 -4.19
CA GLY A 183 5.64 0.85 -3.32
C GLY A 183 5.81 0.42 -1.86
N LEU A 184 4.78 -0.20 -1.25
CA LEU A 184 4.86 -0.75 0.11
C LEU A 184 5.82 -1.94 0.16
N THR A 185 5.62 -2.90 -0.73
CA THR A 185 6.40 -4.14 -0.77
C THR A 185 7.87 -3.85 -1.01
N THR A 186 8.19 -2.87 -1.87
CA THR A 186 9.58 -2.43 -2.12
C THR A 186 10.21 -1.83 -0.86
N GLY A 187 9.55 -0.85 -0.24
CA GLY A 187 10.05 -0.26 1.00
C GLY A 187 10.20 -1.29 2.12
N THR A 188 9.24 -2.22 2.23
CA THR A 188 9.29 -3.37 3.15
C THR A 188 10.50 -4.25 2.88
N THR A 189 10.73 -4.64 1.62
CA THR A 189 11.83 -5.54 1.24
C THR A 189 13.19 -4.90 1.52
N ILE A 190 13.39 -3.64 1.12
CA ILE A 190 14.65 -2.91 1.37
C ILE A 190 14.94 -2.86 2.87
N ALA A 191 14.00 -2.39 3.67
CA ALA A 191 14.22 -2.23 5.11
C ALA A 191 14.36 -3.59 5.82
N ALA A 192 13.52 -4.57 5.48
CA ALA A 192 13.57 -5.88 6.12
C ALA A 192 14.87 -6.62 5.84
N LYS A 193 15.30 -6.68 4.58
CA LYS A 193 16.56 -7.35 4.20
C LYS A 193 17.79 -6.64 4.77
N ALA A 194 17.75 -5.32 4.90
CA ALA A 194 18.85 -4.56 5.51
C ALA A 194 18.91 -4.74 7.04
N MET A 195 17.77 -4.88 7.73
CA MET A 195 17.73 -5.13 9.17
C MET A 195 18.03 -6.59 9.52
N LYS A 196 17.54 -7.51 8.72
CA LYS A 196 17.65 -8.96 8.92
C LYS A 196 17.85 -9.68 7.58
N PRO A 197 19.09 -9.86 7.10
CA PRO A 197 19.37 -10.42 5.76
C PRO A 197 18.72 -11.79 5.49
N GLY A 198 18.52 -12.62 6.52
CA GLY A 198 17.89 -13.94 6.39
C GLY A 198 16.36 -13.95 6.43
N ILE A 199 15.71 -12.82 6.61
CA ILE A 199 14.25 -12.76 6.61
C ILE A 199 13.69 -12.98 5.21
N GLN A 200 12.62 -13.77 5.10
CA GLN A 200 11.91 -13.95 3.84
C GLN A 200 10.83 -12.87 3.68
N VAL A 201 10.71 -12.30 2.47
CA VAL A 201 9.66 -11.33 2.13
C VAL A 201 8.93 -11.83 0.90
N PHE A 202 7.64 -12.11 1.04
CA PHE A 202 6.78 -12.52 -0.06
C PHE A 202 5.77 -11.43 -0.38
N ALA A 203 5.62 -11.17 -1.67
CA ALA A 203 4.53 -10.36 -2.20
C ALA A 203 3.32 -11.25 -2.52
N ILE A 204 2.13 -10.80 -2.18
CA ILE A 204 0.89 -11.53 -2.47
C ILE A 204 0.01 -10.63 -3.33
N GLU A 205 -0.52 -11.18 -4.42
CA GLU A 205 -1.41 -10.44 -5.32
C GLU A 205 -2.64 -11.28 -5.74
N PRO A 206 -3.74 -10.62 -6.15
CA PRO A 206 -4.88 -11.33 -6.71
C PRO A 206 -4.54 -12.01 -8.04
N ALA A 207 -5.02 -13.22 -8.28
CA ALA A 207 -4.83 -13.92 -9.55
C ALA A 207 -5.44 -13.17 -10.76
N GLY A 208 -6.46 -12.35 -10.53
CA GLY A 208 -7.04 -11.46 -11.54
C GLY A 208 -6.26 -10.15 -11.77
N ALA A 209 -5.10 -9.97 -11.11
CA ALA A 209 -4.21 -8.82 -11.27
C ALA A 209 -2.76 -9.28 -11.03
N ASP A 210 -2.27 -10.21 -11.85
CA ASP A 210 -1.08 -11.04 -11.66
C ASP A 210 0.20 -10.53 -12.36
N ASP A 211 0.25 -9.26 -12.68
CA ASP A 211 1.35 -8.68 -13.45
C ASP A 211 2.70 -8.76 -12.73
N ALA A 212 2.74 -8.63 -11.41
CA ALA A 212 3.97 -8.77 -10.64
C ALA A 212 4.46 -10.23 -10.66
N PHE A 213 3.58 -11.22 -10.53
CA PHE A 213 3.93 -12.63 -10.67
C PHE A 213 4.51 -12.91 -12.05
N ARG A 214 3.84 -12.51 -13.12
CA ARG A 214 4.31 -12.69 -14.51
C ARG A 214 5.64 -11.97 -14.74
N SER A 215 5.81 -10.77 -14.17
CA SER A 215 7.06 -10.00 -14.26
C SER A 215 8.22 -10.73 -13.61
N MET A 216 8.02 -11.33 -12.43
CA MET A 216 9.07 -12.08 -11.74
C MET A 216 9.41 -13.39 -12.47
N GLN A 217 8.42 -14.07 -13.05
CA GLN A 217 8.64 -15.29 -13.82
C GLN A 217 9.45 -15.04 -15.11
N THR A 218 9.20 -13.92 -15.78
CA THR A 218 9.83 -13.62 -17.07
C THR A 218 11.13 -12.81 -16.96
N GLY A 219 11.35 -12.17 -15.81
CA GLY A 219 12.43 -11.19 -15.63
C GLY A 219 12.21 -9.88 -16.38
N ILE A 220 11.02 -9.65 -16.94
CA ILE A 220 10.64 -8.45 -17.68
C ILE A 220 9.32 -7.92 -17.10
N ARG A 221 9.27 -6.63 -16.80
CA ARG A 221 8.05 -6.00 -16.28
C ARG A 221 6.89 -6.15 -17.25
N GLN A 222 5.83 -6.82 -16.81
CA GLN A 222 4.61 -7.08 -17.59
C GLN A 222 3.57 -5.99 -17.34
N PRO A 223 2.77 -5.61 -18.35
CA PRO A 223 1.67 -4.67 -18.17
C PRO A 223 0.51 -5.30 -17.38
N GLN A 224 -0.32 -4.44 -16.77
CA GLN A 224 -1.60 -4.80 -16.18
C GLN A 224 -2.72 -4.08 -16.92
N ASP A 225 -3.29 -4.74 -17.92
CA ASP A 225 -4.24 -4.10 -18.83
C ASP A 225 -5.70 -4.22 -18.36
N HIS A 226 -6.08 -5.37 -17.80
CA HIS A 226 -7.46 -5.67 -17.43
C HIS A 226 -7.57 -6.32 -16.05
N PRO A 227 -7.24 -5.60 -14.95
CA PRO A 227 -7.31 -6.18 -13.61
C PRO A 227 -8.76 -6.49 -13.21
N HIS A 228 -9.00 -7.74 -12.82
CA HIS A 228 -10.30 -8.23 -12.37
C HIS A 228 -10.18 -8.72 -10.92
N THR A 229 -10.36 -7.83 -9.95
CA THR A 229 -10.29 -8.16 -8.52
C THR A 229 -11.11 -7.19 -7.67
N ILE A 230 -11.64 -7.67 -6.54
CA ILE A 230 -12.26 -6.84 -5.50
C ILE A 230 -11.21 -6.01 -4.73
N ALA A 231 -9.94 -6.42 -4.75
CA ALA A 231 -8.84 -5.71 -4.11
C ALA A 231 -8.46 -4.44 -4.90
N ASP A 232 -9.30 -3.41 -4.84
CA ASP A 232 -9.22 -2.20 -5.66
C ASP A 232 -7.90 -1.43 -5.53
N GLY A 233 -7.22 -1.52 -4.39
CA GLY A 233 -5.88 -0.96 -4.17
C GLY A 233 -4.76 -1.69 -4.91
N LEU A 234 -5.03 -2.85 -5.52
CA LEU A 234 -4.06 -3.72 -6.19
C LEU A 234 -4.31 -3.86 -7.71
N ARG A 235 -5.19 -3.03 -8.28
CA ARG A 235 -5.51 -3.03 -9.72
C ARG A 235 -4.48 -2.34 -10.60
N THR A 236 -3.35 -1.93 -10.05
CA THR A 236 -2.29 -1.20 -10.77
C THR A 236 -1.11 -2.09 -11.05
N GLY A 237 -0.54 -2.00 -12.25
CA GLY A 237 0.68 -2.71 -12.57
C GLY A 237 1.88 -2.28 -11.72
N VAL A 238 2.83 -3.19 -11.53
CA VAL A 238 4.07 -2.93 -10.79
C VAL A 238 4.87 -1.80 -11.41
N GLY A 239 5.33 -0.85 -10.59
CA GLY A 239 6.12 0.29 -11.02
C GLY A 239 7.54 -0.11 -11.45
N GLU A 240 8.19 0.73 -12.24
CA GLU A 240 9.56 0.48 -12.72
C GLU A 240 10.56 0.42 -11.56
N LYS A 241 10.47 1.38 -10.62
CA LYS A 241 11.30 1.41 -9.41
C LYS A 241 11.06 0.18 -8.54
N ALA A 242 9.80 -0.18 -8.36
CA ALA A 242 9.42 -1.35 -7.58
C ALA A 242 9.99 -2.62 -8.23
N PHE A 243 9.78 -2.82 -9.52
CA PHE A 243 10.29 -3.98 -10.24
C PHE A 243 11.81 -4.09 -10.17
N SER A 244 12.55 -2.99 -10.37
CA SER A 244 14.02 -2.99 -10.33
C SER A 244 14.61 -3.50 -9.00
N VAL A 245 13.92 -3.26 -7.89
CA VAL A 245 14.32 -3.73 -6.55
C VAL A 245 13.80 -5.14 -6.28
N LEU A 246 12.50 -5.36 -6.48
CA LEU A 246 11.84 -6.60 -6.08
C LEU A 246 12.35 -7.80 -6.87
N HIS A 247 12.67 -7.63 -8.14
CA HIS A 247 13.25 -8.70 -8.97
C HIS A 247 14.58 -9.23 -8.41
N ARG A 248 15.35 -8.40 -7.68
CA ARG A 248 16.65 -8.78 -7.09
C ARG A 248 16.53 -9.29 -5.63
N MET A 249 15.53 -8.81 -4.89
CA MET A 249 15.56 -8.93 -3.43
C MET A 249 14.38 -9.71 -2.83
N LEU A 250 13.27 -9.83 -3.58
CA LEU A 250 12.06 -10.51 -3.09
C LEU A 250 12.23 -12.04 -3.12
N ASP A 251 11.71 -12.74 -2.12
CA ASP A 251 11.80 -14.21 -2.08
C ASP A 251 10.74 -14.91 -2.96
N GLY A 252 9.69 -14.18 -3.34
CA GLY A 252 8.70 -14.67 -4.31
C GLY A 252 7.42 -13.83 -4.35
N VAL A 253 6.65 -14.08 -5.42
CA VAL A 253 5.29 -13.53 -5.59
C VAL A 253 4.31 -14.69 -5.65
N ILE A 254 3.19 -14.55 -4.93
CA ILE A 254 2.16 -15.58 -4.83
C ILE A 254 0.82 -14.97 -5.23
N THR A 255 0.13 -15.61 -6.16
CA THR A 255 -1.22 -15.22 -6.55
C THR A 255 -2.28 -15.93 -5.71
N VAL A 256 -3.39 -15.25 -5.44
CA VAL A 256 -4.53 -15.79 -4.67
C VAL A 256 -5.85 -15.50 -5.36
N SER A 257 -6.84 -16.37 -5.13
CA SER A 257 -8.17 -16.25 -5.71
C SER A 257 -9.02 -15.18 -5.01
N GLU A 258 -10.04 -14.68 -5.69
CA GLU A 258 -11.03 -13.76 -5.10
C GLU A 258 -11.75 -14.38 -3.91
N GLU A 259 -12.09 -15.67 -4.00
CA GLU A 259 -12.77 -16.42 -2.92
C GLU A 259 -11.92 -16.48 -1.65
N SER A 260 -10.62 -16.68 -1.80
CA SER A 260 -9.70 -16.70 -0.65
C SER A 260 -9.50 -15.31 -0.06
N ILE A 261 -9.53 -14.25 -0.88
CA ILE A 261 -9.49 -12.86 -0.40
C ILE A 261 -10.74 -12.56 0.44
N ILE A 262 -11.93 -12.92 -0.05
CA ILE A 262 -13.19 -12.77 0.68
C ILE A 262 -13.15 -13.54 2.00
N THR A 263 -12.71 -14.80 1.94
CA THR A 263 -12.58 -15.66 3.12
C THR A 263 -11.61 -15.07 4.16
N ALA A 264 -10.45 -14.60 3.72
CA ALA A 264 -9.44 -13.98 4.59
C ALA A 264 -9.95 -12.68 5.23
N MET A 265 -10.63 -11.84 4.43
CA MET A 265 -11.24 -10.59 4.92
C MET A 265 -12.29 -10.88 5.99
N ARG A 266 -13.25 -11.78 5.69
CA ARG A 266 -14.31 -12.17 6.62
C ARG A 266 -13.74 -12.80 7.88
N LYS A 267 -12.78 -13.72 7.75
CA LYS A 267 -12.08 -14.34 8.88
C LYS A 267 -11.41 -13.31 9.79
N THR A 268 -10.74 -12.31 9.22
CA THR A 268 -10.13 -11.23 10.00
C THR A 268 -11.19 -10.45 10.78
N TRP A 269 -12.31 -10.09 10.16
CA TRP A 269 -13.41 -9.39 10.84
C TRP A 269 -14.03 -10.24 11.95
N GLU A 270 -14.32 -11.52 11.68
CA GLU A 270 -14.99 -12.43 12.62
C GLU A 270 -14.10 -12.84 13.78
N VAL A 271 -12.81 -13.07 13.56
CA VAL A 271 -11.90 -13.60 14.58
C VAL A 271 -11.18 -12.48 15.32
N MET A 272 -10.67 -11.48 14.61
CA MET A 272 -9.89 -10.40 15.21
C MET A 272 -10.72 -9.18 15.60
N LYS A 273 -11.98 -9.09 15.13
CA LYS A 273 -12.91 -7.97 15.41
C LYS A 273 -12.39 -6.62 14.88
N ILE A 274 -11.65 -6.65 13.79
CA ILE A 274 -11.13 -5.44 13.12
C ILE A 274 -11.59 -5.38 11.68
N ILE A 275 -11.84 -4.16 11.19
CA ILE A 275 -12.26 -3.91 9.82
C ILE A 275 -11.00 -3.74 8.94
N ILE A 276 -10.91 -4.54 7.87
CA ILE A 276 -9.93 -4.39 6.81
C ILE A 276 -10.64 -4.37 5.46
N GLU A 277 -10.03 -3.68 4.48
CA GLU A 277 -10.47 -3.69 3.07
C GLU A 277 -9.95 -4.94 2.34
N PRO A 278 -10.52 -5.32 1.17
CA PRO A 278 -10.09 -6.51 0.43
C PRO A 278 -8.58 -6.55 0.16
N SER A 279 -7.98 -5.42 -0.24
CA SER A 279 -6.52 -5.32 -0.47
C SER A 279 -5.68 -5.66 0.77
N GLY A 280 -6.18 -5.36 1.96
CA GLY A 280 -5.54 -5.70 3.24
C GLY A 280 -5.64 -7.18 3.60
N ALA A 281 -6.61 -7.91 3.02
CA ALA A 281 -6.82 -9.32 3.27
C ALA A 281 -5.94 -10.25 2.40
N VAL A 282 -5.45 -9.74 1.27
CA VAL A 282 -4.69 -10.52 0.27
C VAL A 282 -3.51 -11.30 0.86
N PRO A 283 -2.69 -10.77 1.79
CA PRO A 283 -1.60 -11.56 2.37
C PRO A 283 -2.07 -12.77 3.18
N LEU A 284 -3.18 -12.65 3.91
CA LEU A 284 -3.74 -13.77 4.67
C LEU A 284 -4.37 -14.82 3.74
N ALA A 285 -4.87 -14.43 2.57
CA ALA A 285 -5.45 -15.34 1.59
C ALA A 285 -4.44 -16.39 1.10
N ALA A 286 -3.14 -16.06 1.03
CA ALA A 286 -2.09 -17.03 0.70
C ALA A 286 -2.00 -18.17 1.72
N LEU A 287 -2.27 -17.89 2.98
CA LEU A 287 -2.32 -18.91 4.05
C LEU A 287 -3.64 -19.70 3.97
N VAL A 288 -4.75 -19.06 3.65
CA VAL A 288 -6.05 -19.75 3.43
C VAL A 288 -5.91 -20.79 2.32
N GLU A 289 -5.22 -20.46 1.23
CA GLU A 289 -4.92 -21.39 0.12
C GLU A 289 -3.74 -22.35 0.38
N ARG A 290 -3.09 -22.22 1.53
CA ARG A 290 -1.92 -23.05 1.89
C ARG A 290 -0.78 -22.99 0.86
N LYS A 291 -0.61 -21.83 0.20
CA LYS A 291 0.43 -21.61 -0.82
C LYS A 291 1.82 -21.32 -0.24
N LEU A 292 1.91 -21.15 1.06
CA LEU A 292 3.16 -20.99 1.81
C LEU A 292 3.25 -21.97 2.95
N ASP A 293 4.41 -22.60 3.08
CA ASP A 293 4.73 -23.37 4.28
C ASP A 293 5.12 -22.43 5.42
N VAL A 294 4.21 -22.28 6.37
CA VAL A 294 4.38 -21.43 7.55
C VAL A 294 4.45 -22.23 8.86
N ALA A 295 4.41 -23.57 8.80
CA ALA A 295 4.37 -24.43 9.97
C ALA A 295 5.54 -24.12 10.93
N GLY A 296 5.23 -23.84 12.18
CA GLY A 296 6.20 -23.49 13.22
C GLY A 296 6.90 -22.12 13.03
N LYS A 297 6.57 -21.35 12.00
CA LYS A 297 7.21 -20.06 11.72
C LYS A 297 6.53 -18.90 12.45
N ARG A 298 7.28 -17.80 12.59
CA ARG A 298 6.80 -16.49 13.04
C ARG A 298 6.65 -15.62 11.82
N VAL A 299 5.40 -15.23 11.48
CA VAL A 299 5.03 -14.58 10.22
C VAL A 299 4.43 -13.23 10.48
N GLY A 300 5.03 -12.17 9.94
CA GLY A 300 4.47 -10.82 9.90
C GLY A 300 3.54 -10.65 8.70
N ILE A 301 2.34 -10.14 8.91
CA ILE A 301 1.32 -9.89 7.88
C ILE A 301 0.93 -8.42 7.92
N ILE A 302 1.04 -7.70 6.80
CA ILE A 302 0.67 -6.28 6.73
C ILE A 302 -0.79 -6.15 6.28
N LEU A 303 -1.66 -5.72 7.19
CA LEU A 303 -3.06 -5.34 6.91
C LEU A 303 -3.09 -3.88 6.44
N THR A 304 -3.12 -3.65 5.15
CA THR A 304 -2.76 -2.36 4.53
C THR A 304 -3.75 -1.23 4.71
N GLY A 305 -5.03 -1.53 4.91
CA GLY A 305 -6.07 -0.52 5.08
C GLY A 305 -7.41 -1.10 5.49
N GLY A 306 -8.32 -0.21 5.88
CA GLY A 306 -9.68 -0.54 6.32
C GLY A 306 -10.79 0.29 5.63
N ASN A 307 -10.47 0.97 4.53
CA ASN A 307 -11.42 1.82 3.82
C ASN A 307 -12.33 1.00 2.90
N VAL A 308 -13.35 0.40 3.46
CA VAL A 308 -14.33 -0.44 2.78
C VAL A 308 -15.72 0.22 2.84
N ASP A 309 -16.51 0.00 1.78
CA ASP A 309 -17.91 0.37 1.76
C ASP A 309 -18.71 -0.65 2.58
N LEU A 310 -19.24 -0.22 3.72
CA LEU A 310 -19.98 -1.09 4.65
C LEU A 310 -21.34 -1.52 4.10
N ASP A 311 -21.88 -0.80 3.10
CA ASP A 311 -23.15 -1.13 2.45
C ASP A 311 -22.99 -2.11 1.28
N ARG A 312 -21.71 -2.44 0.90
CA ARG A 312 -21.35 -3.33 -0.23
C ARG A 312 -20.23 -4.28 0.14
N LEU A 313 -20.50 -5.14 1.12
CA LEU A 313 -19.51 -6.15 1.52
C LEU A 313 -19.53 -7.35 0.56
N PRO A 314 -18.36 -7.96 0.25
CA PRO A 314 -18.26 -9.03 -0.76
C PRO A 314 -19.07 -10.30 -0.48
N TRP A 315 -19.55 -10.48 0.74
CA TRP A 315 -20.39 -11.60 1.17
C TRP A 315 -21.86 -11.24 1.36
N GLN A 316 -22.27 -10.04 0.99
CA GLN A 316 -23.68 -9.64 0.95
C GLN A 316 -24.25 -9.99 -0.42
N PRO A 317 -25.51 -10.47 -0.49
CA PRO A 317 -26.17 -10.66 -1.78
C PRO A 317 -26.31 -9.31 -2.48
N ASP A 318 -26.18 -9.31 -3.79
CA ASP A 318 -26.48 -8.14 -4.62
C ASP A 318 -27.92 -7.67 -4.33
N ARG A 319 -28.06 -6.40 -3.95
CA ARG A 319 -29.37 -5.78 -3.69
C ARG A 319 -29.96 -5.23 -4.97
#